data_3e5bfe44811875a9992bba26a3f2cf58
#
_entry.id   3e5bfe44811875a9992bba26a3f2cf58
#
_cell.length_a   1.000
_cell.length_b   1.000
_cell.length_c   1.000
_cell.angle_alpha   90.00
_cell.angle_beta   90.00
_cell.angle_gamma   90.00
#
_symmetry.space_group_name_H-M   'P 1'
#
loop_
_entity.id
_entity.type
_entity.pdbx_description
1 polymer ?
#
loop_
_entity_poly.entity_id
_entity_poly.type
_entity_poly.pdbx_seq_one_letter_code
_entity_poly.pdbx_strand_id
1 'polypeptide(L)'
;MNMFKKTCILVSSLFTILCMYAQKNPILPGFHADPEVLYSEQTNQYYIYSTTDGYPGWGGWTFSVFSSKDLKTWKDEGVMLDVKGDDVPWADGYAWAPCIIERKQADGKYKYYFYFSANNPVSKRKEISCAISDSPTGPFKALDHSIITDKDRPAGLKGGQAIDVDVFQDPVSGKFYLYWGNGFMAGAELNDDMVSIKPETKVNLTPKGGTLSTWAYREGAYVFYRNGKYYFLWSVDDTGSPNYHVCYATASSPLGPLNIDPDHCDVLRQLPGKEIYGTAHNSILQVPGKDKWYIVYHRINKDFVNGGKGVPGTHREVCIDRMCFDKQGRIKPVKPTR
;
A
#
# COMPACT_ATOMS: atom_id res chain seq x y z
N MET A 1 51.77 54.63 25.95
CA MET A 1 50.40 54.93 25.53
C MET A 1 50.04 53.93 24.44
N ASN A 2 49.54 52.74 24.85
CA ASN A 2 49.25 51.62 23.94
C ASN A 2 47.76 51.57 23.68
N MET A 3 47.38 51.82 22.41
CA MET A 3 46.02 51.64 21.92
C MET A 3 45.77 50.17 21.54
N PHE A 4 44.93 49.51 22.33
CA PHE A 4 44.39 48.18 21.92
C PHE A 4 43.30 48.36 20.86
N LYS A 5 43.54 47.88 19.63
CA LYS A 5 42.51 47.70 18.61
C LYS A 5 41.67 46.46 18.92
N LYS A 6 40.41 46.61 19.26
CA LYS A 6 39.43 45.56 19.35
C LYS A 6 38.95 45.18 17.93
N THR A 7 39.31 44.02 17.47
CA THR A 7 38.77 43.45 16.24
C THR A 7 37.45 42.73 16.56
N CYS A 8 36.33 43.28 16.10
CA CYS A 8 35.04 42.59 16.14
C CYS A 8 34.98 41.59 15.00
N ILE A 9 34.95 40.32 15.32
CA ILE A 9 34.66 39.24 14.35
C ILE A 9 33.11 39.10 14.26
N LEU A 10 32.56 39.53 13.13
CA LEU A 10 31.15 39.29 12.79
C LEU A 10 31.02 37.84 12.33
N VAL A 11 30.46 37.00 13.18
CA VAL A 11 30.06 35.65 12.76
C VAL A 11 28.72 35.74 12.04
N SER A 12 28.77 35.75 10.71
CA SER A 12 27.58 35.66 9.86
C SER A 12 27.09 34.22 9.87
N SER A 13 26.04 33.93 10.66
CA SER A 13 25.33 32.68 10.60
C SER A 13 24.49 32.62 9.35
N LEU A 14 24.99 31.91 8.32
CA LEU A 14 24.20 31.55 7.14
C LEU A 14 23.10 30.57 7.60
N PHE A 15 21.90 31.06 7.84
CA PHE A 15 20.69 30.25 7.89
C PHE A 15 20.39 29.76 6.46
N THR A 16 20.80 28.57 6.10
CA THR A 16 20.30 27.86 4.94
C THR A 16 18.83 27.54 5.19
N ILE A 17 17.94 28.38 4.66
CA ILE A 17 16.53 28.05 4.53
C ILE A 17 16.47 26.86 3.55
N LEU A 18 16.41 25.63 4.08
CA LEU A 18 15.96 24.50 3.30
C LEU A 18 14.50 24.79 2.92
N CYS A 19 14.27 25.29 1.70
CA CYS A 19 12.96 25.23 1.09
C CYS A 19 12.54 23.76 1.06
N MET A 20 11.74 23.34 2.05
CA MET A 20 11.00 22.09 1.96
C MET A 20 9.96 22.32 0.86
N TYR A 21 10.30 21.93 -0.37
CA TYR A 21 9.29 21.81 -1.39
C TYR A 21 8.27 20.79 -0.87
N ALA A 22 7.06 21.27 -0.56
CA ALA A 22 5.96 20.41 -0.21
C ALA A 22 5.72 19.47 -1.41
N GLN A 23 5.54 18.20 -1.12
CA GLN A 23 5.14 17.22 -2.12
C GLN A 23 3.81 17.70 -2.70
N LYS A 24 3.71 17.77 -4.04
CA LYS A 24 2.46 18.15 -4.69
C LYS A 24 1.64 16.89 -4.94
N ASN A 25 0.54 16.73 -4.22
CA ASN A 25 -0.43 15.66 -4.44
C ASN A 25 -1.61 16.14 -5.31
N PRO A 26 -2.18 15.30 -6.20
CA PRO A 26 -1.78 13.91 -6.45
C PRO A 26 -0.47 13.81 -7.24
N ILE A 27 0.24 12.66 -7.09
CA ILE A 27 1.54 12.45 -7.73
C ILE A 27 1.46 11.76 -9.09
N LEU A 28 0.34 11.13 -9.42
CA LEU A 28 0.10 10.48 -10.69
C LEU A 28 -0.99 11.22 -11.49
N PRO A 29 -0.92 11.23 -12.82
CA PRO A 29 -1.99 11.75 -13.66
C PRO A 29 -3.17 10.77 -13.71
N GLY A 30 -4.39 11.28 -13.87
CA GLY A 30 -5.59 10.45 -13.99
C GLY A 30 -6.10 9.90 -12.66
N PHE A 31 -6.92 8.85 -12.74
CA PHE A 31 -7.52 8.20 -11.58
C PHE A 31 -6.89 6.84 -11.34
N HIS A 32 -6.27 6.71 -10.19
CA HIS A 32 -5.59 5.51 -9.72
C HIS A 32 -5.86 5.31 -8.24
N ALA A 33 -5.97 4.05 -7.82
CA ALA A 33 -6.29 3.71 -6.45
C ALA A 33 -5.41 2.57 -5.93
N ASP A 34 -5.51 2.30 -4.63
CA ASP A 34 -4.91 1.15 -3.97
C ASP A 34 -3.42 1.01 -4.32
N PRO A 35 -2.62 2.08 -4.13
CA PRO A 35 -1.26 2.12 -4.64
C PRO A 35 -0.32 1.23 -3.84
N GLU A 36 0.47 0.44 -4.56
CA GLU A 36 1.63 -0.26 -4.02
C GLU A 36 2.91 0.43 -4.47
N VAL A 37 3.82 0.71 -3.53
CA VAL A 37 5.11 1.34 -3.81
C VAL A 37 6.26 0.36 -3.58
N LEU A 38 7.10 0.19 -4.59
CA LEU A 38 8.30 -0.63 -4.54
C LEU A 38 9.55 0.22 -4.78
N TYR A 39 10.61 0.01 -4.00
CA TYR A 39 11.97 0.34 -4.43
C TYR A 39 12.62 -0.91 -4.99
N SER A 40 13.06 -0.86 -6.25
CA SER A 40 13.77 -1.96 -6.88
C SER A 40 15.29 -1.81 -6.69
N GLU A 41 15.91 -2.80 -6.07
CA GLU A 41 17.37 -2.89 -5.97
C GLU A 41 18.02 -3.14 -7.33
N GLN A 42 17.34 -3.88 -8.21
CA GLN A 42 17.82 -4.15 -9.56
C GLN A 42 18.02 -2.87 -10.37
N THR A 43 17.08 -1.93 -10.28
CA THR A 43 17.09 -0.71 -11.13
C THR A 43 17.51 0.55 -10.40
N ASN A 44 17.58 0.52 -9.06
CA ASN A 44 17.76 1.69 -8.18
C ASN A 44 16.71 2.79 -8.43
N GLN A 45 15.45 2.38 -8.66
CA GLN A 45 14.30 3.27 -8.88
C GLN A 45 13.12 2.86 -8.02
N TYR A 46 12.19 3.80 -7.86
CA TYR A 46 10.90 3.59 -7.21
C TYR A 46 9.84 3.30 -8.28
N TYR A 47 8.89 2.45 -7.94
CA TYR A 47 7.75 2.11 -8.79
C TYR A 47 6.47 2.23 -7.99
N ILE A 48 5.39 2.66 -8.64
CA ILE A 48 4.03 2.57 -8.11
C ILE A 48 3.20 1.75 -9.08
N TYR A 49 2.50 0.78 -8.50
CA TYR A 49 1.50 -0.06 -9.15
C TYR A 49 0.15 0.29 -8.56
N SER A 50 -0.90 0.32 -9.37
CA SER A 50 -2.19 0.78 -8.88
C SER A 50 -3.35 0.15 -9.61
N THR A 51 -4.49 0.08 -8.93
CA THR A 51 -5.80 -0.10 -9.56
C THR A 51 -6.05 1.05 -10.52
N THR A 52 -6.39 0.76 -11.78
CA THR A 52 -6.86 1.77 -12.72
C THR A 52 -8.31 2.12 -12.38
N ASP A 53 -8.56 3.36 -12.03
CA ASP A 53 -9.83 3.85 -11.50
C ASP A 53 -10.59 4.76 -12.49
N GLY A 54 -11.78 5.25 -12.11
CA GLY A 54 -12.62 6.09 -12.98
C GLY A 54 -13.67 5.31 -13.79
N TYR A 55 -13.79 4.01 -13.58
CA TYR A 55 -14.76 3.15 -14.24
C TYR A 55 -16.02 2.93 -13.38
N PRO A 56 -17.23 2.85 -13.98
CA PRO A 56 -18.44 2.54 -13.24
C PRO A 56 -18.33 1.21 -12.47
N GLY A 57 -18.79 1.20 -11.21
CA GLY A 57 -18.81 0.00 -10.36
C GLY A 57 -17.42 -0.56 -10.04
N TRP A 58 -16.38 0.29 -10.05
CA TRP A 58 -14.96 -0.13 -9.88
C TRP A 58 -14.51 -1.15 -10.94
N GLY A 59 -15.09 -1.09 -12.14
CA GLY A 59 -14.97 -2.10 -13.20
C GLY A 59 -13.68 -2.06 -14.02
N GLY A 60 -12.60 -1.44 -13.55
CA GLY A 60 -11.29 -1.44 -14.21
C GLY A 60 -10.74 -2.85 -14.44
N TRP A 61 -9.94 -3.04 -15.49
CA TRP A 61 -9.40 -4.36 -15.87
C TRP A 61 -7.90 -4.36 -16.19
N THR A 62 -7.23 -3.23 -16.00
CA THR A 62 -5.78 -3.11 -16.25
C THR A 62 -5.04 -2.63 -15.02
N PHE A 63 -3.77 -3.01 -14.92
CA PHE A 63 -2.82 -2.44 -13.99
C PHE A 63 -1.78 -1.61 -14.74
N SER A 64 -1.53 -0.40 -14.26
CA SER A 64 -0.49 0.49 -14.78
C SER A 64 0.67 0.57 -13.81
N VAL A 65 1.85 0.86 -14.33
CA VAL A 65 3.06 1.07 -13.53
C VAL A 65 3.69 2.41 -13.84
N PHE A 66 4.13 3.08 -12.79
CA PHE A 66 4.83 4.38 -12.85
C PHE A 66 6.19 4.25 -12.20
N SER A 67 7.22 4.88 -12.78
CA SER A 67 8.58 4.87 -12.23
C SER A 67 9.06 6.26 -11.81
N SER A 68 9.95 6.30 -10.80
CA SER A 68 10.56 7.54 -10.32
C SER A 68 11.97 7.30 -9.78
N LYS A 69 12.84 8.29 -9.93
CA LYS A 69 14.18 8.32 -9.31
C LYS A 69 14.22 9.15 -8.02
N ASP A 70 13.22 9.99 -7.78
CA ASP A 70 13.27 11.03 -6.76
C ASP A 70 11.99 11.13 -5.90
N LEU A 71 10.98 10.29 -6.16
CA LEU A 71 9.65 10.29 -5.56
C LEU A 71 8.83 11.57 -5.84
N LYS A 72 9.27 12.40 -6.79
CA LYS A 72 8.62 13.68 -7.14
C LYS A 72 8.11 13.67 -8.58
N THR A 73 8.94 13.17 -9.47
CA THR A 73 8.62 13.07 -10.88
C THR A 73 8.37 11.61 -11.22
N TRP A 74 7.17 11.32 -11.71
CA TRP A 74 6.74 9.98 -12.06
C TRP A 74 6.55 9.88 -13.58
N LYS A 75 7.15 8.85 -14.16
CA LYS A 75 7.00 8.50 -15.56
C LYS A 75 5.99 7.39 -15.68
N ASP A 76 4.99 7.56 -16.53
CA ASP A 76 4.08 6.50 -16.92
C ASP A 76 4.82 5.49 -17.81
N GLU A 77 4.91 4.24 -17.35
CA GLU A 77 5.52 3.13 -18.10
C GLU A 77 4.46 2.31 -18.86
N GLY A 78 3.18 2.67 -18.70
CA GLY A 78 2.06 2.06 -19.39
C GLY A 78 1.37 0.93 -18.64
N VAL A 79 0.51 0.22 -19.36
CA VAL A 79 -0.21 -0.96 -18.85
C VAL A 79 0.74 -2.15 -18.79
N MET A 80 0.84 -2.78 -17.63
CA MET A 80 1.73 -3.92 -17.40
C MET A 80 0.98 -5.27 -17.38
N LEU A 81 -0.32 -5.25 -17.09
CA LEU A 81 -1.18 -6.45 -17.09
C LEU A 81 -2.62 -6.06 -17.42
N ASP A 82 -3.24 -6.79 -18.34
CA ASP A 82 -4.66 -6.72 -18.68
C ASP A 82 -5.34 -8.02 -18.26
N VAL A 83 -6.23 -7.96 -17.26
CA VAL A 83 -6.90 -9.17 -16.73
C VAL A 83 -8.03 -9.69 -17.63
N LYS A 84 -8.37 -8.96 -18.70
CA LYS A 84 -9.27 -9.44 -19.77
C LYS A 84 -8.53 -10.02 -20.97
N GLY A 85 -7.20 -9.91 -20.96
CA GLY A 85 -6.35 -10.46 -22.01
C GLY A 85 -6.17 -11.98 -21.87
N ASP A 86 -5.63 -12.58 -22.90
CA ASP A 86 -5.35 -14.04 -22.96
C ASP A 86 -4.31 -14.45 -21.89
N ASP A 87 -3.56 -13.51 -21.36
CA ASP A 87 -2.54 -13.76 -20.35
C ASP A 87 -3.10 -14.05 -18.95
N VAL A 88 -4.42 -13.80 -18.72
CA VAL A 88 -5.10 -14.05 -17.43
C VAL A 88 -6.38 -14.88 -17.66
N PRO A 89 -6.28 -16.16 -18.04
CA PRO A 89 -7.41 -16.94 -18.55
C PRO A 89 -8.51 -17.25 -17.52
N TRP A 90 -8.24 -17.01 -16.23
CA TRP A 90 -9.17 -17.28 -15.14
C TRP A 90 -10.02 -16.07 -14.73
N ALA A 91 -9.74 -14.86 -15.25
CA ALA A 91 -10.39 -13.60 -14.84
C ALA A 91 -11.10 -12.91 -16.01
N ASP A 92 -12.09 -12.06 -15.70
CA ASP A 92 -12.87 -11.30 -16.68
C ASP A 92 -12.96 -9.79 -16.37
N GLY A 93 -12.22 -9.29 -15.39
CA GLY A 93 -12.19 -7.88 -15.03
C GLY A 93 -12.02 -7.65 -13.53
N TYR A 94 -12.26 -6.41 -13.08
CA TYR A 94 -12.11 -5.99 -11.69
C TYR A 94 -10.67 -6.21 -11.18
N ALA A 95 -9.72 -5.65 -11.92
CA ALA A 95 -8.30 -5.64 -11.57
C ALA A 95 -8.06 -4.69 -10.39
N TRP A 96 -7.95 -5.25 -9.16
CA TRP A 96 -7.93 -4.47 -7.93
C TRP A 96 -6.72 -4.74 -7.06
N ALA A 97 -6.35 -3.68 -6.30
CA ALA A 97 -5.48 -3.70 -5.15
C ALA A 97 -4.25 -4.60 -5.34
N PRO A 98 -3.34 -4.18 -6.21
CA PRO A 98 -2.12 -4.94 -6.46
C PRO A 98 -1.13 -4.78 -5.31
N CYS A 99 -0.29 -5.79 -5.10
CA CYS A 99 0.96 -5.64 -4.38
C CYS A 99 2.09 -6.35 -5.12
N ILE A 100 3.34 -6.02 -4.81
CA ILE A 100 4.48 -6.57 -5.50
C ILE A 100 5.69 -6.71 -4.58
N ILE A 101 6.48 -7.74 -4.82
CA ILE A 101 7.77 -7.90 -4.17
C ILE A 101 8.85 -8.26 -5.18
N GLU A 102 10.03 -7.62 -5.02
CA GLU A 102 11.26 -8.00 -5.71
C GLU A 102 11.98 -9.07 -4.89
N ARG A 103 12.38 -10.16 -5.53
CA ARG A 103 13.15 -11.23 -4.89
C ARG A 103 14.43 -11.51 -5.68
N LYS A 104 15.58 -11.34 -5.03
CA LYS A 104 16.86 -11.78 -5.58
C LYS A 104 16.95 -13.30 -5.51
N GLN A 105 17.25 -13.93 -6.64
CA GLN A 105 17.40 -15.36 -6.79
C GLN A 105 18.83 -15.82 -6.43
N ALA A 106 19.01 -17.11 -6.22
CA ALA A 106 20.33 -17.70 -5.89
C ALA A 106 21.37 -17.47 -7.00
N ASP A 107 20.96 -17.34 -8.25
CA ASP A 107 21.83 -17.02 -9.40
C ASP A 107 22.16 -15.52 -9.52
N GLY A 108 21.69 -14.69 -8.57
CA GLY A 108 21.89 -13.24 -8.53
C GLY A 108 20.91 -12.43 -9.36
N LYS A 109 20.06 -13.06 -10.15
CA LYS A 109 18.99 -12.37 -10.90
C LYS A 109 17.84 -11.98 -9.99
N TYR A 110 16.99 -11.11 -10.49
CA TYR A 110 15.80 -10.67 -9.78
C TYR A 110 14.54 -11.21 -10.45
N LYS A 111 13.54 -11.51 -9.63
CA LYS A 111 12.17 -11.79 -10.04
C LYS A 111 11.22 -10.89 -9.28
N TYR A 112 10.15 -10.50 -9.97
CA TYR A 112 9.06 -9.69 -9.42
C TYR A 112 7.81 -10.55 -9.37
N TYR A 113 7.22 -10.64 -8.18
CA TYR A 113 5.97 -11.35 -7.93
C TYR A 113 4.90 -10.31 -7.68
N PHE A 114 4.00 -10.16 -8.64
CA PHE A 114 2.91 -9.21 -8.64
C PHE A 114 1.61 -9.92 -8.31
N TYR A 115 1.06 -9.67 -7.14
CA TYR A 115 -0.20 -10.24 -6.70
C TYR A 115 -1.33 -9.25 -6.94
N PHE A 116 -2.49 -9.75 -7.31
CA PHE A 116 -3.64 -8.92 -7.65
C PHE A 116 -4.96 -9.65 -7.42
N SER A 117 -6.02 -8.87 -7.20
CA SER A 117 -7.39 -9.37 -7.12
C SER A 117 -8.09 -9.18 -8.45
N ALA A 118 -8.86 -10.17 -8.88
CA ALA A 118 -9.71 -10.09 -10.07
C ALA A 118 -10.98 -10.93 -9.92
N ASN A 119 -11.96 -10.69 -10.79
CA ASN A 119 -13.19 -11.47 -10.81
C ASN A 119 -12.99 -12.79 -11.55
N ASN A 120 -13.35 -13.89 -10.91
CA ASN A 120 -13.41 -15.19 -11.56
C ASN A 120 -14.85 -15.44 -12.04
N PRO A 121 -15.11 -15.50 -13.36
CA PRO A 121 -16.46 -15.68 -13.91
C PRO A 121 -17.08 -17.03 -13.58
N VAL A 122 -16.26 -18.05 -13.29
CA VAL A 122 -16.74 -19.41 -12.96
C VAL A 122 -17.25 -19.46 -11.52
N SER A 123 -16.47 -19.00 -10.56
CA SER A 123 -16.87 -18.94 -9.14
C SER A 123 -17.81 -17.77 -8.85
N LYS A 124 -17.85 -16.77 -9.71
CA LYS A 124 -18.55 -15.47 -9.52
C LYS A 124 -18.08 -14.74 -8.26
N ARG A 125 -16.80 -14.89 -7.94
CA ARG A 125 -16.14 -14.32 -6.76
C ARG A 125 -14.88 -13.57 -7.18
N LYS A 126 -14.47 -12.66 -6.32
CA LYS A 126 -13.13 -12.09 -6.41
C LYS A 126 -12.15 -13.08 -5.81
N GLU A 127 -11.03 -13.27 -6.49
CA GLU A 127 -9.96 -14.19 -6.09
C GLU A 127 -8.61 -13.50 -6.32
N ILE A 128 -7.56 -14.00 -5.69
CA ILE A 128 -6.21 -13.45 -5.77
C ILE A 128 -5.33 -14.41 -6.56
N SER A 129 -4.52 -13.87 -7.47
CA SER A 129 -3.50 -14.60 -8.21
C SER A 129 -2.17 -13.84 -8.23
N CYS A 130 -1.19 -14.41 -8.90
CA CYS A 130 0.14 -13.85 -9.05
C CYS A 130 0.54 -13.81 -10.52
N ALA A 131 1.25 -12.75 -10.91
CA ALA A 131 1.96 -12.65 -12.18
C ALA A 131 3.45 -12.45 -11.92
N ILE A 132 4.31 -13.01 -12.76
CA ILE A 132 5.76 -13.05 -12.53
C ILE A 132 6.48 -12.39 -13.71
N SER A 133 7.53 -11.61 -13.39
CA SER A 133 8.40 -10.97 -14.38
C SER A 133 9.85 -10.95 -13.91
N ASP A 134 10.77 -10.76 -14.85
CA ASP A 134 12.19 -10.46 -14.60
C ASP A 134 12.48 -8.94 -14.57
N SER A 135 11.45 -8.11 -14.76
CA SER A 135 11.54 -6.65 -14.78
C SER A 135 10.40 -6.02 -13.97
N PRO A 136 10.62 -4.89 -13.28
CA PRO A 136 9.58 -4.20 -12.54
C PRO A 136 8.47 -3.63 -13.42
N THR A 137 8.72 -3.43 -14.70
CA THR A 137 7.74 -2.91 -15.68
C THR A 137 7.15 -3.99 -16.58
N GLY A 138 7.49 -5.25 -16.33
CA GLY A 138 7.01 -6.38 -17.13
C GLY A 138 7.91 -6.71 -18.35
N PRO A 139 7.41 -7.53 -19.29
CA PRO A 139 6.07 -8.11 -19.28
C PRO A 139 5.87 -9.09 -18.11
N PHE A 140 4.68 -9.05 -17.54
CA PHE A 140 4.27 -9.99 -16.48
C PHE A 140 3.48 -11.16 -17.07
N LYS A 141 3.80 -12.37 -16.63
CA LYS A 141 3.08 -13.58 -16.99
C LYS A 141 2.28 -14.03 -15.78
N ALA A 142 0.95 -13.96 -15.86
CA ALA A 142 0.07 -14.43 -14.80
C ALA A 142 0.02 -15.96 -14.73
N LEU A 143 -0.31 -16.48 -13.55
CA LEU A 143 -0.72 -17.86 -13.39
C LEU A 143 -2.08 -18.09 -14.10
N ASP A 144 -2.34 -19.31 -14.51
CA ASP A 144 -3.60 -19.70 -15.13
C ASP A 144 -4.73 -19.98 -14.11
N HIS A 145 -4.48 -19.75 -12.84
CA HIS A 145 -5.39 -19.99 -11.73
C HIS A 145 -5.20 -18.99 -10.60
N SER A 146 -6.18 -18.90 -9.71
CA SER A 146 -6.10 -18.16 -8.45
C SER A 146 -5.36 -18.96 -7.39
N ILE A 147 -4.61 -18.26 -6.53
CA ILE A 147 -3.87 -18.83 -5.40
C ILE A 147 -4.61 -18.68 -4.07
N ILE A 148 -5.48 -17.66 -3.94
CA ILE A 148 -6.34 -17.41 -2.79
C ILE A 148 -7.78 -17.26 -3.27
N THR A 149 -8.68 -17.99 -2.63
CA THR A 149 -10.11 -18.04 -2.92
C THR A 149 -10.94 -17.86 -1.64
N ASP A 150 -12.26 -17.87 -1.76
CA ASP A 150 -13.17 -17.88 -0.59
C ASP A 150 -12.94 -19.06 0.37
N LYS A 151 -12.31 -20.14 -0.08
CA LYS A 151 -11.96 -21.31 0.76
C LYS A 151 -10.80 -21.01 1.71
N ASP A 152 -10.05 -19.96 1.42
CA ASP A 152 -8.89 -19.53 2.22
C ASP A 152 -9.26 -18.52 3.31
N ARG A 153 -10.54 -18.22 3.45
CA ARG A 153 -11.07 -17.46 4.59
C ARG A 153 -10.76 -18.20 5.89
N PRO A 154 -10.34 -17.49 6.95
CA PRO A 154 -10.13 -18.09 8.26
C PRO A 154 -11.40 -18.78 8.79
N ALA A 155 -11.21 -19.91 9.46
CA ALA A 155 -12.32 -20.74 9.96
C ALA A 155 -13.28 -19.95 10.87
N GLY A 156 -14.57 -20.20 10.74
CA GLY A 156 -15.62 -19.57 11.55
C GLY A 156 -16.07 -18.19 11.08
N LEU A 157 -15.40 -17.58 10.13
CA LEU A 157 -15.82 -16.29 9.54
C LEU A 157 -16.85 -16.49 8.43
N LYS A 158 -17.86 -15.61 8.40
CA LYS A 158 -18.88 -15.56 7.35
C LYS A 158 -18.83 -14.18 6.67
N GLY A 159 -19.09 -14.14 5.36
CA GLY A 159 -19.06 -12.89 4.58
C GLY A 159 -17.66 -12.41 4.25
N GLY A 160 -17.55 -11.19 3.71
CA GLY A 160 -16.29 -10.63 3.22
C GLY A 160 -15.84 -11.18 1.87
N GLN A 161 -14.68 -10.74 1.40
CA GLN A 161 -14.11 -11.14 0.11
C GLN A 161 -12.62 -11.46 0.28
N ALA A 162 -12.11 -12.39 -0.53
CA ALA A 162 -10.67 -12.67 -0.64
C ALA A 162 -10.05 -11.70 -1.66
N ILE A 163 -9.78 -10.48 -1.23
CA ILE A 163 -9.17 -9.41 -2.02
C ILE A 163 -8.12 -8.66 -1.20
N ASP A 164 -7.50 -7.65 -1.79
CA ASP A 164 -6.60 -6.69 -1.13
C ASP A 164 -5.41 -7.40 -0.50
N VAL A 165 -4.62 -7.98 -1.36
CA VAL A 165 -3.46 -8.76 -0.98
C VAL A 165 -2.26 -7.86 -0.66
N ASP A 166 -1.50 -8.23 0.38
CA ASP A 166 -0.18 -7.68 0.68
C ASP A 166 0.84 -8.80 0.83
N VAL A 167 2.05 -8.61 0.34
CA VAL A 167 3.17 -9.53 0.43
C VAL A 167 4.32 -8.90 1.21
N PHE A 168 4.78 -9.59 2.24
CA PHE A 168 5.83 -9.10 3.14
C PHE A 168 6.95 -10.11 3.28
N GLN A 169 8.20 -9.65 3.09
CA GLN A 169 9.38 -10.42 3.49
C GLN A 169 9.78 -10.02 4.90
N ASP A 170 9.78 -10.97 5.81
CA ASP A 170 10.25 -10.76 7.18
C ASP A 170 11.78 -10.64 7.21
N PRO A 171 12.33 -9.49 7.58
CA PRO A 171 13.79 -9.30 7.62
C PRO A 171 14.46 -10.09 8.75
N VAL A 172 13.70 -10.65 9.69
CA VAL A 172 14.24 -11.43 10.82
C VAL A 172 14.42 -12.89 10.42
N SER A 173 13.44 -13.49 9.79
CA SER A 173 13.46 -14.91 9.39
C SER A 173 13.81 -15.13 7.91
N GLY A 174 13.72 -14.10 7.08
CA GLY A 174 13.85 -14.19 5.63
C GLY A 174 12.62 -14.79 4.93
N LYS A 175 11.62 -15.23 5.68
CA LYS A 175 10.40 -15.85 5.15
C LYS A 175 9.47 -14.82 4.53
N PHE A 176 8.58 -15.30 3.68
CA PHE A 176 7.56 -14.48 3.02
C PHE A 176 6.18 -14.79 3.58
N TYR A 177 5.36 -13.75 3.70
CA TYR A 177 3.99 -13.83 4.22
C TYR A 177 3.05 -13.13 3.26
N LEU A 178 1.82 -13.65 3.18
CA LEU A 178 0.74 -13.06 2.41
C LEU A 178 -0.40 -12.69 3.37
N TYR A 179 -0.95 -11.49 3.20
CA TYR A 179 -2.12 -11.00 3.94
C TYR A 179 -3.21 -10.64 2.96
N TRP A 180 -4.49 -10.85 3.34
CA TRP A 180 -5.61 -10.55 2.46
C TRP A 180 -6.91 -10.43 3.22
N GLY A 181 -7.93 -9.85 2.57
CA GLY A 181 -9.31 -9.89 2.99
C GLY A 181 -9.99 -8.53 3.08
N ASN A 182 -11.28 -8.53 2.73
CA ASN A 182 -12.22 -7.44 2.98
C ASN A 182 -13.27 -7.95 3.95
N GLY A 183 -13.51 -7.21 5.05
CA GLY A 183 -14.35 -7.65 6.17
C GLY A 183 -13.67 -8.64 7.13
N PHE A 184 -12.49 -9.09 6.82
CA PHE A 184 -11.59 -9.87 7.68
C PHE A 184 -10.14 -9.66 7.23
N MET A 185 -9.19 -9.85 8.13
CA MET A 185 -7.77 -9.92 7.81
C MET A 185 -7.27 -11.34 8.03
N ALA A 186 -6.85 -11.99 6.97
CA ALA A 186 -6.15 -13.27 7.03
C ALA A 186 -4.65 -13.07 6.81
N GLY A 187 -3.84 -14.00 7.30
CA GLY A 187 -2.40 -14.05 7.01
C GLY A 187 -1.91 -15.48 6.97
N ALA A 188 -0.90 -15.77 6.15
CA ALA A 188 -0.23 -17.06 6.07
C ALA A 188 1.22 -16.91 5.58
N GLU A 189 2.09 -17.88 5.92
CA GLU A 189 3.42 -17.98 5.34
C GLU A 189 3.32 -18.50 3.90
N LEU A 190 4.04 -17.87 2.96
CA LEU A 190 4.21 -18.37 1.59
C LEU A 190 5.22 -19.53 1.56
N ASN A 191 5.01 -20.45 0.64
CA ASN A 191 6.05 -21.40 0.25
C ASN A 191 7.16 -20.70 -0.56
N ASP A 192 8.27 -21.37 -0.74
CA ASP A 192 9.42 -20.83 -1.49
C ASP A 192 9.12 -20.58 -2.96
N ASP A 193 8.06 -21.18 -3.49
CA ASP A 193 7.55 -20.97 -4.86
C ASP A 193 6.95 -19.55 -5.04
N MET A 194 6.62 -18.86 -3.94
CA MET A 194 5.97 -17.55 -3.92
C MET A 194 4.55 -17.53 -4.51
N VAL A 195 3.95 -18.67 -4.83
CA VAL A 195 2.63 -18.78 -5.47
C VAL A 195 1.69 -19.73 -4.75
N SER A 196 2.07 -20.17 -3.56
CA SER A 196 1.22 -20.98 -2.69
C SER A 196 1.48 -20.64 -1.21
N ILE A 197 0.43 -20.72 -0.39
CA ILE A 197 0.55 -20.53 1.07
C ILE A 197 0.80 -21.88 1.76
N LYS A 198 1.34 -21.84 2.99
CA LYS A 198 1.36 -22.96 3.93
C LYS A 198 0.05 -23.00 4.71
N PRO A 199 -0.89 -23.90 4.41
CA PRO A 199 -2.24 -23.85 4.99
C PRO A 199 -2.27 -23.93 6.51
N GLU A 200 -1.32 -24.65 7.11
CA GLU A 200 -1.19 -24.83 8.56
C GLU A 200 -0.77 -23.54 9.29
N THR A 201 -0.23 -22.57 8.57
CA THR A 201 0.17 -21.26 9.13
C THR A 201 -0.95 -20.22 9.05
N LYS A 202 -2.05 -20.53 8.37
CA LYS A 202 -3.16 -19.59 8.13
C LYS A 202 -3.83 -19.15 9.44
N VAL A 203 -3.86 -17.85 9.68
CA VAL A 203 -4.42 -17.23 10.89
C VAL A 203 -5.43 -16.14 10.57
N ASN A 204 -6.33 -15.90 11.54
CA ASN A 204 -7.20 -14.74 11.55
C ASN A 204 -6.53 -13.60 12.34
N LEU A 205 -6.18 -12.54 11.63
CA LEU A 205 -5.55 -11.32 12.17
C LEU A 205 -6.54 -10.17 12.30
N THR A 206 -7.84 -10.39 12.04
CA THR A 206 -8.85 -9.33 12.10
C THR A 206 -8.81 -8.62 13.44
N PRO A 207 -8.55 -7.31 13.49
CA PRO A 207 -8.60 -6.52 14.71
C PRO A 207 -9.94 -6.66 15.42
N LYS A 208 -9.92 -6.86 16.72
CA LYS A 208 -11.14 -7.06 17.53
C LYS A 208 -11.59 -5.75 18.14
N GLY A 209 -12.87 -5.43 18.00
CA GLY A 209 -13.50 -4.22 18.55
C GLY A 209 -13.45 -3.04 17.57
N GLY A 210 -13.79 -1.85 18.07
CA GLY A 210 -13.96 -0.67 17.22
C GLY A 210 -15.24 -0.70 16.36
N THR A 211 -15.40 0.35 15.59
CA THR A 211 -16.45 0.51 14.57
C THR A 211 -15.82 1.02 13.29
N LEU A 212 -16.57 1.04 12.20
CA LEU A 212 -16.10 1.60 10.92
C LEU A 212 -15.83 3.13 10.96
N SER A 213 -16.26 3.81 12.02
CA SER A 213 -15.91 5.22 12.26
C SER A 213 -14.67 5.39 13.16
N THR A 214 -14.18 4.33 13.78
CA THR A 214 -13.04 4.35 14.69
C THR A 214 -11.85 3.59 14.14
N TRP A 215 -11.78 2.25 14.34
CA TRP A 215 -10.63 1.45 13.93
C TRP A 215 -10.96 0.00 13.55
N ALA A 216 -12.27 -0.34 13.33
CA ALA A 216 -12.60 -1.67 12.85
C ALA A 216 -11.99 -1.95 11.47
N TYR A 217 -11.50 -3.15 11.27
CA TYR A 217 -10.94 -3.56 10.00
C TYR A 217 -11.99 -3.57 8.89
N ARG A 218 -11.68 -2.93 7.77
CA ARG A 218 -12.47 -3.03 6.55
C ARG A 218 -11.73 -3.82 5.48
N GLU A 219 -10.51 -3.37 5.09
CA GLU A 219 -9.75 -3.93 3.97
C GLU A 219 -8.31 -3.37 3.93
N GLY A 220 -7.54 -3.72 2.88
CA GLY A 220 -6.26 -3.10 2.56
C GLY A 220 -5.22 -3.31 3.66
N ALA A 221 -5.02 -4.57 4.10
CA ALA A 221 -3.95 -4.90 5.02
C ALA A 221 -2.59 -4.57 4.41
N TYR A 222 -1.70 -3.98 5.19
CA TYR A 222 -0.30 -3.72 4.82
C TYR A 222 0.63 -3.97 6.01
N VAL A 223 1.75 -4.66 5.79
CA VAL A 223 2.67 -5.02 6.87
C VAL A 223 4.09 -4.55 6.60
N PHE A 224 4.71 -3.95 7.59
CA PHE A 224 6.15 -3.64 7.56
C PHE A 224 6.81 -3.87 8.92
N TYR A 225 8.13 -3.99 8.90
CA TYR A 225 8.95 -4.18 10.11
C TYR A 225 9.80 -2.95 10.38
N ARG A 226 9.87 -2.53 11.65
CA ARG A 226 10.76 -1.46 12.11
C ARG A 226 11.16 -1.67 13.57
N ASN A 227 12.47 -1.64 13.83
CA ASN A 227 13.05 -1.64 15.19
C ASN A 227 12.46 -2.72 16.12
N GLY A 228 12.39 -3.96 15.67
CA GLY A 228 11.92 -5.08 16.48
C GLY A 228 10.40 -5.24 16.56
N LYS A 229 9.63 -4.48 15.81
CA LYS A 229 8.17 -4.53 15.79
C LYS A 229 7.64 -4.70 14.37
N TYR A 230 6.59 -5.48 14.23
CA TYR A 230 5.76 -5.56 13.03
C TYR A 230 4.62 -4.56 13.15
N TYR A 231 4.39 -3.78 12.11
CA TYR A 231 3.30 -2.81 12.02
C TYR A 231 2.31 -3.31 11.00
N PHE A 232 1.07 -3.45 11.41
CA PHE A 232 -0.06 -3.85 10.58
C PHE A 232 -0.94 -2.63 10.38
N LEU A 233 -1.08 -2.18 9.15
CA LEU A 233 -1.97 -1.09 8.78
C LEU A 233 -3.18 -1.67 8.06
N TRP A 234 -4.29 -0.97 8.14
CA TRP A 234 -5.50 -1.32 7.40
C TRP A 234 -6.38 -0.10 7.16
N SER A 235 -7.28 -0.25 6.20
CA SER A 235 -8.32 0.73 5.92
C SER A 235 -9.56 0.48 6.76
N VAL A 236 -10.15 1.57 7.22
CA VAL A 236 -11.36 1.62 8.03
C VAL A 236 -12.44 2.35 7.25
N ASP A 237 -13.70 1.95 7.39
CA ASP A 237 -14.87 2.41 6.62
C ASP A 237 -14.88 1.88 5.17
N ASP A 238 -15.71 2.41 4.32
CA ASP A 238 -15.86 2.00 2.92
C ASP A 238 -15.05 2.91 1.98
N THR A 239 -14.46 2.34 0.92
CA THR A 239 -13.66 3.10 -0.04
C THR A 239 -14.42 4.23 -0.74
N GLY A 240 -15.75 4.18 -0.77
CA GLY A 240 -16.61 5.27 -1.23
C GLY A 240 -16.91 6.34 -0.19
N SER A 241 -16.52 6.15 1.05
CA SER A 241 -16.76 7.09 2.15
C SER A 241 -15.72 8.19 2.21
N PRO A 242 -16.12 9.46 2.41
CA PRO A 242 -15.16 10.52 2.70
C PRO A 242 -14.38 10.28 4.01
N ASN A 243 -14.90 9.42 4.91
CA ASN A 243 -14.26 9.06 6.16
C ASN A 243 -13.31 7.86 6.05
N TYR A 244 -13.15 7.28 4.86
CA TYR A 244 -12.19 6.20 4.63
C TYR A 244 -10.80 6.62 5.11
N HIS A 245 -10.19 5.85 6.01
CA HIS A 245 -8.98 6.26 6.72
C HIS A 245 -8.11 5.06 7.10
N VAL A 246 -6.88 5.31 7.56
CA VAL A 246 -5.91 4.29 7.92
C VAL A 246 -5.72 4.23 9.43
N CYS A 247 -5.82 3.00 9.98
CA CYS A 247 -5.40 2.67 11.33
C CYS A 247 -4.29 1.63 11.34
N TYR A 248 -3.67 1.41 12.52
CA TYR A 248 -2.63 0.40 12.67
C TYR A 248 -2.65 -0.28 14.04
N ALA A 249 -2.01 -1.44 14.08
CA ALA A 249 -1.61 -2.15 15.29
C ALA A 249 -0.15 -2.56 15.19
N THR A 250 0.43 -3.03 16.30
CA THR A 250 1.76 -3.65 16.32
C THR A 250 1.68 -5.11 16.73
N ALA A 251 2.70 -5.89 16.36
CA ALA A 251 2.87 -7.26 16.80
C ALA A 251 4.35 -7.59 17.02
N SER A 252 4.61 -8.69 17.72
CA SER A 252 5.95 -9.27 17.88
C SER A 252 6.28 -10.34 16.85
N SER A 253 5.32 -10.69 16.00
CA SER A 253 5.42 -11.73 14.96
C SER A 253 4.66 -11.30 13.70
N PRO A 254 5.10 -11.75 12.50
CA PRO A 254 4.39 -11.47 11.26
C PRO A 254 2.99 -12.10 11.18
N LEU A 255 2.68 -13.05 12.03
CA LEU A 255 1.35 -13.67 12.15
C LEU A 255 0.64 -13.33 13.47
N GLY A 256 0.96 -12.17 14.05
CA GLY A 256 0.29 -11.65 15.25
C GLY A 256 0.74 -12.32 16.56
N PRO A 257 -0.06 -12.22 17.64
CA PRO A 257 -1.31 -11.48 17.72
C PRO A 257 -1.13 -9.96 17.62
N LEU A 258 -2.15 -9.25 17.14
CA LEU A 258 -2.14 -7.79 17.03
C LEU A 258 -2.37 -7.12 18.38
N ASN A 259 -1.57 -6.12 18.69
CA ASN A 259 -1.73 -5.22 19.82
C ASN A 259 -2.17 -3.84 19.32
N ILE A 260 -3.43 -3.49 19.59
CA ILE A 260 -4.05 -2.23 19.20
C ILE A 260 -4.01 -1.28 20.38
N ASP A 261 -3.59 -0.05 20.15
CA ASP A 261 -3.72 1.08 21.06
C ASP A 261 -4.80 2.01 20.49
N PRO A 262 -6.06 1.95 21.00
CA PRO A 262 -7.17 2.72 20.44
C PRO A 262 -6.96 4.24 20.46
N ASP A 263 -6.18 4.74 21.40
CA ASP A 263 -5.90 6.18 21.52
C ASP A 263 -4.82 6.67 20.54
N HIS A 264 -4.07 5.75 19.92
CA HIS A 264 -2.93 6.07 19.06
C HIS A 264 -2.92 5.26 17.75
N CYS A 265 -4.02 4.62 17.36
CA CYS A 265 -4.06 3.78 16.15
C CYS A 265 -4.28 4.56 14.85
N ASP A 266 -4.70 5.81 14.90
CA ASP A 266 -4.90 6.64 13.71
C ASP A 266 -3.58 6.97 13.01
N VAL A 267 -3.50 6.64 11.72
CA VAL A 267 -2.34 6.97 10.86
C VAL A 267 -2.66 8.14 9.94
N LEU A 268 -3.78 8.08 9.24
CA LEU A 268 -4.12 9.03 8.19
C LEU A 268 -5.65 9.20 8.12
N ARG A 269 -6.11 10.43 8.22
CA ARG A 269 -7.53 10.80 8.12
C ARG A 269 -7.75 11.92 7.12
N GLN A 270 -8.98 12.06 6.67
CA GLN A 270 -9.42 13.19 5.84
C GLN A 270 -9.06 14.56 6.47
N LEU A 271 -8.94 15.57 5.62
CA LEU A 271 -8.74 16.97 6.03
C LEU A 271 -9.72 17.88 5.28
N PRO A 272 -11.01 17.94 5.71
CA PRO A 272 -12.08 18.65 4.99
C PRO A 272 -11.78 20.13 4.73
N GLY A 273 -11.10 20.81 5.66
CA GLY A 273 -10.66 22.21 5.49
C GLY A 273 -9.69 22.45 4.32
N LYS A 274 -9.15 21.35 3.73
CA LYS A 274 -8.34 21.36 2.51
C LYS A 274 -8.97 20.56 1.38
N GLU A 275 -10.23 20.17 1.50
CA GLU A 275 -10.95 19.33 0.52
C GLU A 275 -10.22 18.01 0.23
N ILE A 276 -9.68 17.34 1.27
CA ILE A 276 -9.03 16.04 1.19
C ILE A 276 -9.92 15.02 1.90
N TYR A 277 -10.33 13.96 1.19
CA TYR A 277 -11.32 13.00 1.64
C TYR A 277 -10.94 11.57 1.25
N GLY A 278 -11.39 10.58 2.02
CA GLY A 278 -11.25 9.17 1.70
C GLY A 278 -9.79 8.73 1.56
N THR A 279 -8.97 9.11 2.53
CA THR A 279 -7.51 8.92 2.51
C THR A 279 -7.14 7.57 3.13
N ALA A 280 -7.07 6.51 2.32
CA ALA A 280 -6.69 5.18 2.82
C ALA A 280 -6.13 4.28 1.73
N HIS A 281 -6.16 2.96 1.96
CA HIS A 281 -5.60 1.89 1.15
C HIS A 281 -4.17 2.23 0.75
N ASN A 282 -3.28 2.00 1.68
CA ASN A 282 -1.90 2.49 1.61
C ASN A 282 -0.87 1.39 1.43
N SER A 283 0.28 1.80 0.92
CA SER A 283 1.55 1.12 1.06
C SER A 283 2.58 2.03 1.76
N ILE A 284 3.65 1.44 2.30
CA ILE A 284 4.67 2.14 3.07
C ILE A 284 6.03 1.98 2.39
N LEU A 285 6.74 3.09 2.22
CA LEU A 285 8.09 3.12 1.68
C LEU A 285 9.09 3.57 2.72
N GLN A 286 10.07 2.76 3.00
CA GLN A 286 11.32 3.19 3.62
C GLN A 286 12.34 3.57 2.53
N VAL A 287 12.90 4.77 2.61
CA VAL A 287 14.00 5.15 1.71
C VAL A 287 15.23 4.28 2.02
N PRO A 288 15.82 3.60 1.03
CA PRO A 288 16.95 2.70 1.25
C PRO A 288 18.08 3.33 2.05
N GLY A 289 18.55 2.60 3.08
CA GLY A 289 19.63 3.03 3.95
C GLY A 289 19.32 4.21 4.88
N LYS A 290 18.05 4.65 5.00
CA LYS A 290 17.64 5.79 5.82
C LYS A 290 16.41 5.48 6.67
N ASP A 291 16.36 6.02 7.90
CA ASP A 291 15.11 6.05 8.69
C ASP A 291 14.21 7.20 8.20
N LYS A 292 13.86 7.12 6.92
CA LYS A 292 13.01 8.08 6.23
C LYS A 292 11.88 7.34 5.54
N TRP A 293 10.65 7.61 5.98
CA TRP A 293 9.46 6.85 5.64
C TRP A 293 8.42 7.71 4.94
N TYR A 294 7.69 7.09 4.02
CA TYR A 294 6.55 7.68 3.33
C TYR A 294 5.37 6.71 3.38
N ILE A 295 4.18 7.27 3.43
CA ILE A 295 2.93 6.57 3.14
C ILE A 295 2.47 6.99 1.75
N VAL A 296 2.20 6.00 0.90
CA VAL A 296 1.59 6.16 -0.41
C VAL A 296 0.17 5.64 -0.28
N TYR A 297 -0.82 6.41 -0.69
CA TYR A 297 -2.23 6.13 -0.43
C TYR A 297 -3.09 6.73 -1.54
N HIS A 298 -4.35 6.35 -1.61
CA HIS A 298 -5.29 7.09 -2.43
C HIS A 298 -6.17 8.03 -1.61
N ARG A 299 -6.72 9.02 -2.29
CA ARG A 299 -7.81 9.88 -1.80
C ARG A 299 -8.91 9.96 -2.86
N ILE A 300 -10.13 10.26 -2.45
CA ILE A 300 -11.22 10.56 -3.39
C ILE A 300 -10.95 11.93 -4.01
N ASN A 301 -11.02 12.03 -5.35
CA ASN A 301 -10.97 13.34 -6.02
C ASN A 301 -12.12 14.22 -5.53
N LYS A 302 -11.83 15.46 -5.18
CA LYS A 302 -12.79 16.40 -4.53
C LYS A 302 -14.08 16.62 -5.30
N ASP A 303 -14.05 16.53 -6.63
CA ASP A 303 -15.23 16.75 -7.49
C ASP A 303 -16.18 15.53 -7.51
N PHE A 304 -15.75 14.40 -6.95
CA PHE A 304 -16.51 13.14 -6.91
C PHE A 304 -16.94 12.72 -5.49
N VAL A 305 -16.60 13.52 -4.49
CA VAL A 305 -17.05 13.27 -3.11
C VAL A 305 -18.59 13.43 -3.02
N ASN A 306 -19.23 12.55 -2.24
CA ASN A 306 -20.69 12.57 -1.99
C ASN A 306 -21.56 12.49 -3.26
N GLY A 307 -21.15 11.72 -4.25
CA GLY A 307 -21.92 11.50 -5.47
C GLY A 307 -21.88 12.65 -6.46
N GLY A 308 -20.86 13.49 -6.45
CA GLY A 308 -20.64 14.57 -7.40
C GLY A 308 -20.77 14.11 -8.86
N LYS A 309 -19.76 14.23 -9.68
CA LYS A 309 -19.82 13.85 -11.10
C LYS A 309 -19.74 12.34 -11.39
N GLY A 310 -19.85 11.49 -10.39
CA GLY A 310 -19.74 10.05 -10.56
C GLY A 310 -20.18 9.27 -9.32
N VAL A 311 -19.91 7.98 -9.32
CA VAL A 311 -20.10 7.12 -8.13
C VAL A 311 -18.97 7.42 -7.14
N PRO A 312 -19.27 7.74 -5.85
CA PRO A 312 -18.24 7.93 -4.83
C PRO A 312 -17.26 6.74 -4.80
N GLY A 313 -15.98 7.04 -4.63
CA GLY A 313 -14.95 6.02 -4.55
C GLY A 313 -14.46 5.43 -5.87
N THR A 314 -14.97 5.86 -7.02
CA THR A 314 -14.52 5.37 -8.35
C THR A 314 -13.61 6.36 -9.08
N HIS A 315 -13.23 7.46 -8.46
CA HIS A 315 -12.35 8.50 -9.01
C HIS A 315 -11.34 8.90 -7.95
N ARG A 316 -10.40 8.01 -7.71
CA ARG A 316 -9.40 8.16 -6.65
C ARG A 316 -8.07 8.61 -7.25
N GLU A 317 -7.27 9.30 -6.46
CA GLU A 317 -6.00 9.89 -6.84
C GLU A 317 -4.89 9.39 -5.91
N VAL A 318 -3.73 9.03 -6.46
CA VAL A 318 -2.58 8.58 -5.67
C VAL A 318 -1.81 9.75 -5.09
N CYS A 319 -1.54 9.66 -3.80
CA CYS A 319 -0.84 10.64 -3.00
C CYS A 319 0.34 10.01 -2.25
N ILE A 320 1.32 10.83 -1.88
CA ILE A 320 2.45 10.43 -1.05
C ILE A 320 2.72 11.51 0.00
N ASP A 321 2.86 11.11 1.25
CA ASP A 321 3.20 12.01 2.34
C ASP A 321 4.26 11.41 3.28
N ARG A 322 4.93 12.28 4.01
CA ARG A 322 5.94 11.89 4.98
C ARG A 322 5.30 11.20 6.18
N MET A 323 5.76 9.99 6.49
CA MET A 323 5.42 9.28 7.72
C MET A 323 6.56 9.39 8.76
N CYS A 324 6.22 9.62 10.01
CA CYS A 324 7.16 9.78 11.11
C CYS A 324 6.74 8.94 12.31
N PHE A 325 7.72 8.66 13.18
CA PHE A 325 7.51 7.93 14.42
C PHE A 325 7.86 8.81 15.64
N ASP A 326 7.26 8.52 16.78
CA ASP A 326 7.65 9.10 18.06
C ASP A 326 8.79 8.29 18.71
N LYS A 327 9.22 8.72 19.90
CA LYS A 327 10.30 8.04 20.64
C LYS A 327 9.94 6.63 21.13
N GLN A 328 8.65 6.31 21.23
CA GLN A 328 8.12 4.99 21.58
C GLN A 328 7.93 4.08 20.37
N GLY A 329 8.20 4.62 19.16
CA GLY A 329 8.00 3.92 17.89
C GLY A 329 6.55 3.93 17.40
N ARG A 330 5.65 4.75 17.98
CA ARG A 330 4.28 4.90 17.47
C ARG A 330 4.29 5.76 16.21
N ILE A 331 3.45 5.40 15.25
CA ILE A 331 3.26 6.22 14.05
C ILE A 331 2.58 7.53 14.47
N LYS A 332 3.18 8.67 14.11
CA LYS A 332 2.55 9.98 14.30
C LYS A 332 1.48 10.18 13.23
N PRO A 333 0.28 10.69 13.58
CA PRO A 333 -0.75 10.98 12.59
C PRO A 333 -0.19 11.82 11.44
N VAL A 334 -0.36 11.32 10.23
CA VAL A 334 0.09 11.97 9.00
C VAL A 334 -0.90 13.06 8.62
N LYS A 335 -0.37 14.24 8.27
CA LYS A 335 -1.19 15.35 7.72
C LYS A 335 -1.16 15.25 6.21
N PRO A 336 -2.29 14.84 5.57
CA PRO A 336 -2.34 14.76 4.12
C PRO A 336 -2.11 16.12 3.47
N THR A 337 -1.38 16.12 2.34
CA THR A 337 -1.06 17.34 1.60
C THR A 337 -1.79 17.40 0.24
N ARG A 338 -1.79 18.59 -0.38
CA ARG A 338 -2.28 18.84 -1.75
C ARG A 338 -1.13 18.92 -2.74
#